data_ba6382c0e0590b561d537855836d27c1
#
_entry.id   ba6382c0e0590b561d537855836d27c1
#
_cell.length_a   1.000
_cell.length_b   1.000
_cell.length_c   1.000
_cell.angle_alpha   90.00
_cell.angle_beta   90.00
_cell.angle_gamma   90.00
#
_symmetry.space_group_name_H-M   'P 1'
#
loop_
_entity.id
_entity.type
_entity.pdbx_description
1 polymer ?
#
loop_
_entity_poly.entity_id
_entity_poly.type
_entity_poly.pdbx_seq_one_letter_code
_entity_poly.pdbx_strand_id
1 'polypeptide(L)'
;MSLRCLYLDLDGTLLGRGASMLHDGEGRVSIDGVRAIQACLRGDVEVVLMSGRRSTQVQEDARLLGQSSYIFEGGACVVLEGEAQWLTGELQPGEMTIAEQIERSGAPGMLLEHYSGRLEYHEPWHTEREVSHLFRGLLDVAEADRLLAECGHGGLRLVDNGVVSRRSEALAELPHVRGYHLVPASASKAGAVAFHRRARGYAREETFAVGDSREDLACAAEVGVFWLVANAISRDPSIAAEIAAHDNVRVADGANGTGVYEAVVATLMTG
;
A
#
# COMPACT_ATOMS: atom_id res chain seq x y z
N MET A 1 -23.47 4.89 13.97
CA MET A 1 -22.30 5.79 14.17
C MET A 1 -21.99 6.45 12.84
N SER A 2 -21.66 7.73 12.83
CA SER A 2 -21.30 8.42 11.58
C SER A 2 -19.89 8.00 11.14
N LEU A 3 -19.74 7.56 9.90
CA LEU A 3 -18.42 7.27 9.30
C LEU A 3 -17.67 8.59 9.12
N ARG A 4 -16.37 8.57 9.41
CA ARG A 4 -15.52 9.77 9.42
C ARG A 4 -14.29 9.66 8.51
N CYS A 5 -13.79 8.45 8.25
CA CYS A 5 -12.57 8.30 7.46
C CYS A 5 -12.56 7.02 6.63
N LEU A 6 -12.14 7.16 5.37
CA LEU A 6 -11.77 6.10 4.46
C LEU A 6 -10.25 6.07 4.28
N TYR A 7 -9.62 4.94 4.53
CA TYR A 7 -8.24 4.65 4.11
C TYR A 7 -8.27 3.91 2.79
N LEU A 8 -7.67 4.48 1.76
CA LEU A 8 -7.85 4.02 0.38
C LEU A 8 -6.51 3.76 -0.29
N ASP A 9 -6.26 2.50 -0.65
CA ASP A 9 -5.12 2.16 -1.50
C ASP A 9 -5.32 2.64 -2.94
N LEU A 10 -4.23 2.84 -3.67
CA LEU A 10 -4.22 3.37 -5.03
C LEU A 10 -4.06 2.29 -6.09
N ASP A 11 -2.88 1.68 -6.17
CA ASP A 11 -2.51 0.81 -7.31
C ASP A 11 -3.15 -0.57 -7.20
N GLY A 12 -4.08 -0.87 -8.10
CA GLY A 12 -4.85 -2.11 -8.06
C GLY A 12 -6.16 -1.98 -7.30
N THR A 13 -6.36 -0.89 -6.56
CA THR A 13 -7.56 -0.59 -5.77
C THR A 13 -8.37 0.54 -6.39
N LEU A 14 -8.02 1.81 -6.17
CA LEU A 14 -8.71 2.93 -6.78
C LEU A 14 -8.40 3.03 -8.28
N LEU A 15 -7.15 2.74 -8.65
CA LEU A 15 -6.64 2.92 -9.98
C LEU A 15 -6.72 1.62 -10.79
N GLY A 16 -7.30 1.71 -11.97
CA GLY A 16 -7.37 0.62 -12.92
C GLY A 16 -6.17 0.57 -13.86
N ARG A 17 -6.41 0.11 -15.09
CA ARG A 17 -5.34 -0.08 -16.07
C ARG A 17 -4.60 1.23 -16.37
N GLY A 18 -3.27 1.14 -16.39
CA GLY A 18 -2.39 2.29 -16.62
C GLY A 18 -2.31 3.26 -15.45
N ALA A 19 -2.67 2.82 -14.24
CA ALA A 19 -2.73 3.64 -13.03
C ALA A 19 -3.69 4.85 -13.20
N SER A 20 -4.81 4.62 -13.85
CA SER A 20 -5.82 5.65 -14.15
C SER A 20 -7.06 5.45 -13.28
N MET A 21 -7.54 6.52 -12.67
CA MET A 21 -8.82 6.55 -11.96
C MET A 21 -10.04 6.54 -12.91
N LEU A 22 -9.82 6.78 -14.21
CA LEU A 22 -10.84 6.84 -15.23
C LEU A 22 -10.95 5.56 -16.07
N HIS A 23 -10.23 4.50 -15.67
CA HIS A 23 -10.28 3.20 -16.32
C HIS A 23 -10.44 2.09 -15.28
N ASP A 24 -11.21 1.05 -15.63
CA ASP A 24 -11.27 -0.19 -14.87
C ASP A 24 -10.02 -1.08 -15.10
N GLY A 25 -9.96 -2.25 -14.48
CA GLY A 25 -8.86 -3.20 -14.64
C GLY A 25 -8.68 -3.73 -16.07
N GLU A 26 -9.73 -3.68 -16.90
CA GLU A 26 -9.71 -4.09 -18.31
C GLU A 26 -9.37 -2.93 -19.27
N GLY A 27 -9.28 -1.71 -18.77
CA GLY A 27 -8.98 -0.50 -19.53
C GLY A 27 -10.21 0.14 -20.18
N ARG A 28 -11.43 -0.23 -19.79
CA ARG A 28 -12.66 0.44 -20.20
C ARG A 28 -12.82 1.73 -19.38
N VAL A 29 -13.40 2.76 -20.01
CA VAL A 29 -13.69 4.01 -19.30
C VAL A 29 -14.72 3.77 -18.21
N SER A 30 -14.38 4.15 -16.98
CA SER A 30 -15.24 4.12 -15.80
C SER A 30 -14.99 5.35 -14.94
N ILE A 31 -16.04 5.88 -14.31
CA ILE A 31 -15.95 6.98 -13.34
C ILE A 31 -16.33 6.54 -11.93
N ASP A 32 -16.41 5.24 -11.69
CA ASP A 32 -16.86 4.72 -10.38
C ASP A 32 -15.90 5.10 -9.26
N GLY A 33 -14.58 5.07 -9.51
CA GLY A 33 -13.59 5.58 -8.55
C GLY A 33 -13.82 7.05 -8.20
N VAL A 34 -14.16 7.88 -9.19
CA VAL A 34 -14.50 9.30 -8.97
C VAL A 34 -15.80 9.43 -8.17
N ARG A 35 -16.81 8.61 -8.44
CA ARG A 35 -18.07 8.58 -7.69
C ARG A 35 -17.88 8.15 -6.24
N ALA A 36 -16.95 7.22 -5.98
CA ALA A 36 -16.59 6.81 -4.62
C ALA A 36 -16.05 8.01 -3.82
N ILE A 37 -15.06 8.71 -4.38
CA ILE A 37 -14.50 9.92 -3.74
C ILE A 37 -15.58 10.98 -3.54
N GLN A 38 -16.42 11.24 -4.57
CA GLN A 38 -17.52 12.20 -4.47
C GLN A 38 -18.50 11.84 -3.36
N ALA A 39 -18.82 10.54 -3.18
CA ALA A 39 -19.72 10.08 -2.12
C ALA A 39 -19.13 10.34 -0.72
N CYS A 40 -17.84 10.06 -0.53
CA CYS A 40 -17.14 10.37 0.72
C CYS A 40 -17.17 11.87 1.01
N LEU A 41 -16.81 12.72 0.04
CA LEU A 41 -16.81 14.17 0.21
C LEU A 41 -18.21 14.74 0.55
N ARG A 42 -19.27 14.19 -0.05
CA ARG A 42 -20.65 14.57 0.27
C ARG A 42 -21.11 14.10 1.65
N GLY A 43 -20.53 13.00 2.12
CA GLY A 43 -20.80 12.44 3.45
C GLY A 43 -19.93 13.01 4.57
N ASP A 44 -19.10 14.03 4.26
CA ASP A 44 -18.11 14.59 5.19
C ASP A 44 -17.12 13.54 5.75
N VAL A 45 -16.75 12.56 4.88
CA VAL A 45 -15.81 11.49 5.19
C VAL A 45 -14.44 11.87 4.64
N GLU A 46 -13.44 11.98 5.52
CA GLU A 46 -12.03 12.19 5.14
C GLU A 46 -11.53 11.00 4.31
N VAL A 47 -10.86 11.25 3.19
CA VAL A 47 -10.22 10.21 2.39
C VAL A 47 -8.72 10.30 2.54
N VAL A 48 -8.11 9.29 3.15
CA VAL A 48 -6.66 9.18 3.33
C VAL A 48 -6.11 8.18 2.34
N LEU A 49 -5.37 8.66 1.35
CA LEU A 49 -4.68 7.77 0.41
C LEU A 49 -3.55 7.05 1.13
N MET A 50 -3.41 5.74 0.90
CA MET A 50 -2.31 4.94 1.40
C MET A 50 -1.67 4.14 0.27
N SER A 51 -0.36 4.29 0.04
CA SER A 51 0.27 3.71 -1.13
C SER A 51 1.74 3.33 -0.88
N GLY A 52 2.23 2.38 -1.67
CA GLY A 52 3.66 2.10 -1.82
C GLY A 52 4.41 3.11 -2.69
N ARG A 53 3.71 4.09 -3.28
CA ARG A 53 4.30 5.16 -4.12
C ARG A 53 5.18 6.10 -3.30
N ARG A 54 6.06 6.83 -4.00
CA ARG A 54 6.90 7.89 -3.43
C ARG A 54 6.05 9.03 -2.89
N SER A 55 6.59 9.79 -1.94
CA SER A 55 5.90 10.89 -1.28
C SER A 55 5.36 11.91 -2.30
N THR A 56 6.17 12.33 -3.25
CA THR A 56 5.78 13.30 -4.29
C THR A 56 4.60 12.83 -5.14
N GLN A 57 4.51 11.54 -5.45
CA GLN A 57 3.40 10.99 -6.22
C GLN A 57 2.11 10.99 -5.40
N VAL A 58 2.16 10.46 -4.17
CA VAL A 58 0.96 10.41 -3.31
C VAL A 58 0.50 11.82 -2.92
N GLN A 59 1.43 12.76 -2.71
CA GLN A 59 1.12 14.17 -2.46
C GLN A 59 0.32 14.79 -3.62
N GLU A 60 0.76 14.58 -4.87
CA GLU A 60 0.05 15.09 -6.05
C GLU A 60 -1.32 14.42 -6.23
N ASP A 61 -1.40 13.10 -6.01
CA ASP A 61 -2.66 12.37 -6.04
C ASP A 61 -3.63 12.90 -4.96
N ALA A 62 -3.18 13.09 -3.73
CA ALA A 62 -3.97 13.63 -2.63
C ALA A 62 -4.42 15.06 -2.92
N ARG A 63 -3.50 15.93 -3.37
CA ARG A 63 -3.81 17.32 -3.75
C ARG A 63 -4.87 17.39 -4.83
N LEU A 64 -4.79 16.52 -5.85
CA LEU A 64 -5.78 16.45 -6.94
C LEU A 64 -7.18 16.07 -6.43
N LEU A 65 -7.24 15.23 -5.39
CA LEU A 65 -8.49 14.81 -4.74
C LEU A 65 -8.94 15.75 -3.61
N GLY A 66 -8.22 16.85 -3.38
CA GLY A 66 -8.55 17.81 -2.33
C GLY A 66 -8.29 17.30 -0.91
N GLN A 67 -7.37 16.33 -0.75
CA GLN A 67 -7.01 15.74 0.54
C GLN A 67 -5.67 16.30 1.05
N SER A 68 -5.57 16.52 2.35
CA SER A 68 -4.36 17.03 3.03
C SER A 68 -3.63 15.97 3.85
N SER A 69 -4.25 14.82 4.06
CA SER A 69 -3.66 13.68 4.78
C SER A 69 -3.43 12.52 3.81
N TYR A 70 -2.27 11.89 3.90
CA TYR A 70 -1.93 10.73 3.09
C TYR A 70 -0.81 9.89 3.72
N ILE A 71 -0.68 8.65 3.25
CA ILE A 71 0.30 7.67 3.71
C ILE A 71 1.11 7.21 2.50
N PHE A 72 2.44 7.26 2.59
CA PHE A 72 3.31 6.89 1.49
C PHE A 72 4.36 5.85 1.87
N GLU A 73 5.00 5.28 0.84
CA GLU A 73 6.02 4.23 0.93
C GLU A 73 5.66 3.10 1.91
N GLY A 74 4.44 2.54 1.71
CA GLY A 74 3.99 1.36 2.45
C GLY A 74 3.70 1.60 3.93
N GLY A 75 3.39 2.85 4.32
CA GLY A 75 3.12 3.21 5.71
C GLY A 75 4.34 3.69 6.49
N ALA A 76 5.44 3.97 5.79
CA ALA A 76 6.65 4.52 6.43
C ALA A 76 6.46 5.96 6.92
N CYS A 77 5.58 6.71 6.28
CA CYS A 77 5.25 8.06 6.69
C CYS A 77 3.75 8.35 6.55
N VAL A 78 3.21 9.08 7.53
CA VAL A 78 1.88 9.67 7.51
C VAL A 78 2.04 11.18 7.43
N VAL A 79 1.42 11.80 6.43
CA VAL A 79 1.31 13.26 6.38
C VAL A 79 -0.04 13.66 6.94
N LEU A 80 -0.02 14.53 7.94
CA LEU A 80 -1.18 15.13 8.59
C LEU A 80 -1.12 16.64 8.37
N GLU A 81 -2.06 17.19 7.62
CA GLU A 81 -2.17 18.64 7.40
C GLU A 81 -0.84 19.29 6.91
N GLY A 82 -0.09 18.53 6.10
CA GLY A 82 1.20 18.97 5.57
C GLY A 82 2.43 18.61 6.42
N GLU A 83 2.24 18.07 7.63
CA GLU A 83 3.33 17.70 8.54
C GLU A 83 3.61 16.19 8.45
N ALA A 84 4.86 15.83 8.14
CA ALA A 84 5.30 14.43 8.02
C ALA A 84 5.56 13.78 9.39
N GLN A 85 5.00 12.60 9.59
CA GLN A 85 5.19 11.75 10.77
C GLN A 85 5.83 10.42 10.34
N TRP A 86 7.10 10.25 10.68
CA TRP A 86 7.87 9.08 10.28
C TRP A 86 7.65 7.90 11.24
N LEU A 87 7.22 6.77 10.70
CA LEU A 87 6.94 5.55 11.46
C LEU A 87 8.04 4.50 11.24
N THR A 88 9.26 4.94 11.17
CA THR A 88 10.44 4.18 10.73
C THR A 88 11.37 3.75 11.88
N GLY A 89 10.87 3.85 13.11
CA GLY A 89 11.60 3.44 14.31
C GLY A 89 12.86 4.26 14.54
N GLU A 90 14.00 3.58 14.63
CA GLU A 90 15.29 4.23 14.87
C GLU A 90 15.84 4.98 13.65
N LEU A 91 15.41 4.60 12.45
CA LEU A 91 15.80 5.29 11.22
C LEU A 91 14.93 6.54 11.03
N GLN A 92 15.55 7.71 11.13
CA GLN A 92 14.87 8.99 10.98
C GLN A 92 15.57 9.83 9.89
N PRO A 93 14.85 10.63 9.12
CA PRO A 93 15.47 11.51 8.13
C PRO A 93 16.31 12.59 8.83
N GLY A 94 17.43 12.94 8.24
CA GLY A 94 18.36 13.97 8.73
C GLY A 94 19.16 14.54 7.57
N GLU A 95 20.50 14.52 7.69
CA GLU A 95 21.40 14.84 6.56
C GLU A 95 21.26 13.86 5.40
N MET A 96 20.79 12.63 5.70
CA MET A 96 20.47 11.59 4.72
C MET A 96 19.03 11.19 4.84
N THR A 97 18.42 10.82 3.71
CA THR A 97 17.14 10.13 3.68
C THR A 97 17.24 8.76 4.35
N ILE A 98 16.12 8.16 4.73
CA ILE A 98 16.12 6.80 5.28
C ILE A 98 16.57 5.79 4.22
N ALA A 99 16.20 6.00 2.95
CA ALA A 99 16.66 5.16 1.85
C ALA A 99 18.20 5.18 1.74
N GLU A 100 18.84 6.35 1.85
CA GLU A 100 20.30 6.45 1.85
C GLU A 100 20.95 5.78 3.08
N GLN A 101 20.30 5.82 4.24
CA GLN A 101 20.77 5.11 5.44
C GLN A 101 20.68 3.58 5.23
N ILE A 102 19.59 3.09 4.65
CA ILE A 102 19.42 1.67 4.29
C ILE A 102 20.47 1.25 3.24
N GLU A 103 20.71 2.08 2.20
CA GLU A 103 21.74 1.81 1.19
C GLU A 103 23.13 1.67 1.84
N ARG A 104 23.47 2.59 2.73
CA ARG A 104 24.76 2.56 3.46
C ARG A 104 24.93 1.34 4.36
N SER A 105 23.84 0.74 4.82
CA SER A 105 23.92 -0.50 5.62
C SER A 105 24.42 -1.69 4.80
N GLY A 106 24.34 -1.62 3.47
CA GLY A 106 24.68 -2.70 2.55
C GLY A 106 23.56 -3.72 2.34
N ALA A 107 22.42 -3.61 3.04
CA ALA A 107 21.32 -4.56 2.93
C ALA A 107 20.75 -4.69 1.51
N PRO A 108 20.54 -3.62 0.71
CA PRO A 108 20.09 -3.72 -0.66
C PRO A 108 21.06 -4.52 -1.55
N GLY A 109 22.33 -4.20 -1.48
CA GLY A 109 23.38 -4.89 -2.24
C GLY A 109 23.48 -6.37 -1.89
N MET A 110 23.41 -6.72 -0.62
CA MET A 110 23.42 -8.10 -0.12
C MET A 110 22.24 -8.90 -0.69
N LEU A 111 21.01 -8.33 -0.69
CA LEU A 111 19.85 -9.00 -1.28
C LEU A 111 20.00 -9.21 -2.79
N LEU A 112 20.49 -8.20 -3.53
CA LEU A 112 20.70 -8.29 -4.97
C LEU A 112 21.76 -9.33 -5.34
N GLU A 113 22.84 -9.46 -4.54
CA GLU A 113 23.86 -10.46 -4.71
C GLU A 113 23.32 -11.88 -4.43
N HIS A 114 22.64 -12.04 -3.28
CA HIS A 114 22.11 -13.34 -2.86
C HIS A 114 21.05 -13.88 -3.83
N TYR A 115 20.16 -13.02 -4.31
CA TYR A 115 19.10 -13.37 -5.25
C TYR A 115 19.45 -13.01 -6.71
N SER A 116 20.74 -13.04 -7.06
CA SER A 116 21.20 -12.74 -8.42
C SER A 116 20.44 -13.56 -9.48
N GLY A 117 19.97 -12.89 -10.55
CA GLY A 117 19.12 -13.48 -11.58
C GLY A 117 17.64 -13.70 -11.17
N ARG A 118 17.27 -13.41 -9.92
CA ARG A 118 15.90 -13.53 -9.40
C ARG A 118 15.36 -12.24 -8.81
N LEU A 119 16.21 -11.26 -8.52
CA LEU A 119 15.89 -9.96 -7.95
C LEU A 119 16.67 -8.87 -8.66
N GLU A 120 16.03 -7.75 -8.95
CA GLU A 120 16.63 -6.53 -9.47
C GLU A 120 15.90 -5.30 -8.96
N TYR A 121 16.48 -4.10 -9.11
CA TYR A 121 15.73 -2.86 -8.87
C TYR A 121 14.56 -2.73 -9.84
N HIS A 122 13.42 -2.25 -9.33
CA HIS A 122 12.21 -2.01 -10.15
C HIS A 122 12.32 -0.68 -10.91
N GLU A 123 13.13 -0.68 -11.97
CA GLU A 123 13.31 0.50 -12.81
C GLU A 123 12.02 0.90 -13.56
N PRO A 124 11.76 2.22 -13.69
CA PRO A 124 12.47 3.37 -13.12
C PRO A 124 11.95 3.78 -11.73
N TRP A 125 11.05 3.02 -11.11
CA TRP A 125 10.28 3.40 -9.92
C TRP A 125 11.06 3.28 -8.60
N HIS A 126 12.26 2.70 -8.64
CA HIS A 126 13.13 2.53 -7.47
C HIS A 126 13.87 3.81 -7.06
N THR A 127 13.95 4.82 -7.96
CA THR A 127 14.68 6.07 -7.70
C THR A 127 13.86 7.10 -6.95
N GLU A 128 14.53 8.09 -6.34
CA GLU A 128 13.92 9.24 -5.65
C GLU A 128 12.96 8.83 -4.53
N ARG A 129 13.29 7.77 -3.80
CA ARG A 129 12.55 7.31 -2.63
C ARG A 129 13.15 7.87 -1.36
N GLU A 130 12.29 8.18 -0.41
CA GLU A 130 12.73 8.73 0.88
C GLU A 130 13.02 7.62 1.90
N VAL A 131 12.37 6.47 1.77
CA VAL A 131 12.47 5.37 2.75
C VAL A 131 12.85 4.06 2.10
N SER A 132 12.06 3.57 1.14
CA SER A 132 12.13 2.18 0.69
C SER A 132 13.08 1.98 -0.48
N HIS A 133 13.70 0.78 -0.57
CA HIS A 133 14.26 0.28 -1.82
C HIS A 133 13.24 -0.59 -2.52
N LEU A 134 12.93 -0.29 -3.76
CA LEU A 134 11.93 -1.02 -4.54
C LEU A 134 12.61 -1.98 -5.52
N PHE A 135 12.33 -3.25 -5.31
CA PHE A 135 12.81 -4.35 -6.15
C PHE A 135 11.66 -4.98 -6.94
N ARG A 136 12.01 -5.74 -7.97
CA ARG A 136 11.13 -6.70 -8.64
C ARG A 136 11.86 -8.02 -8.83
N GLY A 137 11.11 -9.11 -8.79
CA GLY A 137 11.69 -10.45 -8.92
C GLY A 137 10.75 -11.52 -8.43
N LEU A 138 11.32 -12.64 -8.00
CA LEU A 138 10.58 -13.73 -7.37
C LEU A 138 11.42 -14.36 -6.26
N LEU A 139 10.99 -14.16 -5.02
CA LEU A 139 11.62 -14.69 -3.82
C LEU A 139 10.57 -15.02 -2.74
N ASP A 140 10.99 -15.78 -1.74
CA ASP A 140 10.22 -15.98 -0.52
C ASP A 140 10.56 -14.88 0.50
N VAL A 141 9.56 -14.08 0.89
CA VAL A 141 9.74 -12.95 1.80
C VAL A 141 10.23 -13.41 3.17
N ALA A 142 9.70 -14.54 3.68
CA ALA A 142 10.10 -15.05 4.99
C ALA A 142 11.55 -15.55 4.99
N GLU A 143 12.02 -16.12 3.87
CA GLU A 143 13.43 -16.48 3.67
C GLU A 143 14.31 -15.22 3.65
N ALA A 144 13.90 -14.20 2.89
CA ALA A 144 14.65 -12.95 2.79
C ALA A 144 14.72 -12.20 4.12
N ASP A 145 13.64 -12.16 4.90
CA ASP A 145 13.64 -11.54 6.23
C ASP A 145 14.54 -12.29 7.22
N ARG A 146 14.60 -13.63 7.15
CA ARG A 146 15.58 -14.41 7.95
C ARG A 146 17.01 -14.08 7.53
N LEU A 147 17.30 -14.00 6.23
CA LEU A 147 18.62 -13.62 5.73
C LEU A 147 19.02 -12.22 6.22
N LEU A 148 18.11 -11.25 6.13
CA LEU A 148 18.34 -9.91 6.68
C LEU A 148 18.72 -9.95 8.16
N ALA A 149 17.98 -10.71 8.97
CA ALA A 149 18.26 -10.83 10.40
C ALA A 149 19.61 -11.51 10.68
N GLU A 150 19.94 -12.58 9.97
CA GLU A 150 21.22 -13.30 10.09
C GLU A 150 22.43 -12.46 9.69
N CYS A 151 22.24 -11.53 8.72
CA CYS A 151 23.28 -10.61 8.29
C CYS A 151 23.33 -9.29 9.10
N GLY A 152 22.60 -9.18 10.19
CA GLY A 152 22.62 -8.00 11.08
C GLY A 152 21.69 -6.87 10.64
N HIS A 153 20.77 -7.12 9.69
CA HIS A 153 19.79 -6.15 9.18
C HIS A 153 18.36 -6.42 9.69
N GLY A 154 18.20 -7.04 10.86
CA GLY A 154 16.88 -7.38 11.43
C GLY A 154 15.96 -6.19 11.75
N GLY A 155 16.48 -4.97 11.67
CA GLY A 155 15.67 -3.74 11.70
C GLY A 155 14.95 -3.41 10.38
N LEU A 156 15.18 -4.22 9.32
CA LEU A 156 14.56 -4.10 8.01
C LEU A 156 13.70 -5.32 7.69
N ARG A 157 12.72 -5.16 6.81
CA ARG A 157 11.89 -6.25 6.28
C ARG A 157 11.55 -6.02 4.82
N LEU A 158 11.20 -7.09 4.12
CA LEU A 158 10.62 -7.02 2.79
C LEU A 158 9.09 -7.03 2.87
N VAL A 159 8.47 -6.16 2.09
CA VAL A 159 7.01 -6.10 1.89
C VAL A 159 6.70 -6.51 0.46
N ASP A 160 5.88 -7.53 0.28
CA ASP A 160 5.40 -7.95 -1.03
C ASP A 160 4.27 -7.05 -1.50
N ASN A 161 4.52 -6.29 -2.57
CA ASN A 161 3.58 -5.35 -3.18
C ASN A 161 2.77 -5.95 -4.35
N GLY A 162 2.75 -7.29 -4.46
CA GLY A 162 1.95 -7.98 -5.45
C GLY A 162 2.64 -8.18 -6.81
N VAL A 163 1.88 -8.75 -7.75
CA VAL A 163 2.38 -9.07 -9.10
C VAL A 163 2.53 -7.81 -9.92
N VAL A 164 3.69 -7.66 -10.57
CA VAL A 164 3.98 -6.56 -11.50
C VAL A 164 4.10 -7.09 -12.92
N SER A 165 3.58 -6.32 -13.87
CA SER A 165 3.57 -6.73 -15.29
C SER A 165 4.90 -6.50 -16.00
N ARG A 166 5.76 -5.63 -15.47
CA ARG A 166 7.02 -5.23 -16.12
C ARG A 166 8.13 -6.22 -15.77
N ARG A 167 8.72 -6.82 -16.79
CA ARG A 167 9.88 -7.72 -16.67
C ARG A 167 11.07 -7.13 -17.42
N SER A 168 12.27 -7.43 -16.95
CA SER A 168 13.49 -7.27 -17.72
C SER A 168 13.83 -8.56 -18.47
N GLU A 169 14.84 -8.51 -19.30
CA GLU A 169 15.40 -9.70 -19.95
C GLU A 169 15.99 -10.67 -18.92
N ALA A 170 16.62 -10.13 -17.85
CA ALA A 170 17.20 -10.93 -16.77
C ALA A 170 16.16 -11.75 -15.97
N LEU A 171 14.91 -11.30 -15.92
CA LEU A 171 13.82 -11.97 -15.21
C LEU A 171 12.87 -12.72 -16.14
N ALA A 172 13.20 -12.87 -17.43
CA ALA A 172 12.31 -13.45 -18.45
C ALA A 172 11.91 -14.91 -18.15
N GLU A 173 12.80 -15.68 -17.55
CA GLU A 173 12.59 -17.10 -17.21
C GLU A 173 11.69 -17.32 -15.98
N LEU A 174 11.43 -16.27 -15.19
CA LEU A 174 10.57 -16.40 -14.02
C LEU A 174 9.09 -16.55 -14.45
N PRO A 175 8.30 -17.41 -13.79
CA PRO A 175 6.89 -17.64 -14.14
C PRO A 175 6.06 -16.38 -14.01
N HIS A 176 6.36 -15.56 -13.01
CA HIS A 176 5.81 -14.22 -12.77
C HIS A 176 6.82 -13.38 -12.01
N VAL A 177 6.57 -12.09 -11.91
CA VAL A 177 7.44 -11.14 -11.20
C VAL A 177 6.58 -10.34 -10.22
N ARG A 178 7.08 -10.18 -9.01
CA ARG A 178 6.43 -9.41 -7.94
C ARG A 178 7.27 -8.18 -7.59
N GLY A 179 6.64 -7.15 -7.06
CA GLY A 179 7.31 -5.98 -6.51
C GLY A 179 7.57 -6.18 -5.01
N TYR A 180 8.73 -5.73 -4.53
CA TYR A 180 9.09 -5.82 -3.11
C TYR A 180 9.67 -4.50 -2.63
N HIS A 181 9.17 -4.02 -1.48
CA HIS A 181 9.75 -2.88 -0.78
C HIS A 181 10.60 -3.36 0.39
N LEU A 182 11.89 -3.01 0.41
CA LEU A 182 12.73 -3.11 1.60
C LEU A 182 12.50 -1.85 2.44
N VAL A 183 11.96 -2.02 3.63
CA VAL A 183 11.55 -0.93 4.53
C VAL A 183 12.02 -1.21 5.96
N PRO A 184 12.06 -0.18 6.85
CA PRO A 184 12.18 -0.41 8.28
C PRO A 184 11.10 -1.36 8.80
N ALA A 185 11.45 -2.30 9.67
CA ALA A 185 10.53 -3.33 10.18
C ALA A 185 9.31 -2.75 10.91
N SER A 186 9.44 -1.54 11.46
CA SER A 186 8.36 -0.78 12.10
C SER A 186 7.34 -0.18 11.13
N ALA A 187 7.71 -0.02 9.85
CA ALA A 187 6.82 0.58 8.85
C ALA A 187 5.77 -0.43 8.36
N SER A 188 4.50 -0.04 8.37
CA SER A 188 3.40 -0.82 7.81
C SER A 188 2.18 0.06 7.54
N LYS A 189 1.37 -0.30 6.54
CA LYS A 189 0.10 0.40 6.27
C LYS A 189 -0.82 0.34 7.50
N ALA A 190 -0.93 -0.79 8.18
CA ALA A 190 -1.73 -0.93 9.39
C ALA A 190 -1.26 -0.02 10.53
N GLY A 191 0.05 0.06 10.76
CA GLY A 191 0.64 0.98 11.75
C GLY A 191 0.35 2.45 11.41
N ALA A 192 0.42 2.81 10.14
CA ALA A 192 0.12 4.15 9.66
C ALA A 192 -1.36 4.52 9.82
N VAL A 193 -2.27 3.59 9.49
CA VAL A 193 -3.72 3.73 9.74
C VAL A 193 -4.00 3.92 11.22
N ALA A 194 -3.42 3.08 12.07
CA ALA A 194 -3.54 3.19 13.53
C ALA A 194 -3.05 4.54 14.06
N PHE A 195 -1.92 5.02 13.56
CA PHE A 195 -1.37 6.31 13.92
C PHE A 195 -2.31 7.45 13.53
N HIS A 196 -2.70 7.53 12.23
CA HIS A 196 -3.58 8.56 11.71
C HIS A 196 -4.91 8.59 12.47
N ARG A 197 -5.56 7.44 12.63
CA ARG A 197 -6.83 7.30 13.34
C ARG A 197 -6.76 7.86 14.76
N ARG A 198 -5.71 7.52 15.52
CA ARG A 198 -5.51 8.05 16.87
C ARG A 198 -5.24 9.54 16.89
N ALA A 199 -4.43 10.04 15.97
CA ALA A 199 -4.11 11.47 15.87
C ALA A 199 -5.35 12.32 15.56
N ARG A 200 -6.29 11.78 14.75
CA ARG A 200 -7.58 12.41 14.45
C ARG A 200 -8.65 12.18 15.52
N GLY A 201 -8.41 11.32 16.50
CA GLY A 201 -9.40 10.95 17.52
C GLY A 201 -10.59 10.18 16.95
N TYR A 202 -10.38 9.41 15.87
CA TYR A 202 -11.41 8.55 15.29
C TYR A 202 -11.50 7.22 16.04
N ALA A 203 -12.71 6.79 16.39
CA ALA A 203 -12.95 5.42 16.83
C ALA A 203 -12.75 4.45 15.66
N ARG A 204 -12.42 3.20 15.97
CA ARG A 204 -12.23 2.17 14.94
C ARG A 204 -13.48 2.01 14.07
N GLU A 205 -14.63 2.00 14.69
CA GLU A 205 -15.96 1.82 14.09
C GLU A 205 -16.40 3.00 13.20
N GLU A 206 -15.75 4.17 13.33
CA GLU A 206 -15.96 5.35 12.49
C GLU A 206 -15.13 5.34 11.22
N THR A 207 -14.30 4.29 11.03
CA THR A 207 -13.35 4.21 9.92
C THR A 207 -13.51 2.94 9.12
N PHE A 208 -13.19 3.00 7.84
CA PHE A 208 -13.12 1.83 6.98
C PHE A 208 -11.93 1.94 6.01
N ALA A 209 -11.50 0.82 5.46
CA ALA A 209 -10.41 0.78 4.50
C ALA A 209 -10.77 -0.06 3.27
N VAL A 210 -10.15 0.25 2.13
CA VAL A 210 -10.29 -0.50 0.88
C VAL A 210 -8.91 -0.75 0.30
N GLY A 211 -8.63 -2.00 -0.09
CA GLY A 211 -7.34 -2.41 -0.66
C GLY A 211 -7.43 -3.66 -1.53
N ASP A 212 -6.29 -4.09 -2.11
CA ASP A 212 -6.20 -5.28 -2.97
C ASP A 212 -5.05 -6.24 -2.62
N SER A 213 -4.32 -5.98 -1.54
CA SER A 213 -3.14 -6.74 -1.14
C SER A 213 -3.21 -7.25 0.30
N ARG A 214 -2.28 -8.15 0.66
CA ARG A 214 -2.13 -8.65 2.04
C ARG A 214 -1.71 -7.54 3.00
N GLU A 215 -0.86 -6.62 2.53
CA GLU A 215 -0.43 -5.48 3.34
C GLU A 215 -1.61 -4.54 3.63
N ASP A 216 -2.57 -4.40 2.69
CA ASP A 216 -3.80 -3.67 2.94
C ASP A 216 -4.72 -4.43 3.90
N LEU A 217 -4.85 -5.75 3.73
CA LEU A 217 -5.70 -6.59 4.57
C LEU A 217 -5.30 -6.49 6.06
N ALA A 218 -4.02 -6.31 6.36
CA ALA A 218 -3.55 -6.08 7.72
C ALA A 218 -4.22 -4.85 8.39
N CYS A 219 -4.70 -3.88 7.60
CA CYS A 219 -5.44 -2.72 8.11
C CYS A 219 -6.80 -3.10 8.71
N ALA A 220 -7.33 -4.30 8.44
CA ALA A 220 -8.59 -4.78 9.04
C ALA A 220 -8.56 -4.76 10.57
N ALA A 221 -7.39 -4.95 11.18
CA ALA A 221 -7.21 -4.85 12.62
C ALA A 221 -7.49 -3.44 13.17
N GLU A 222 -7.32 -2.41 12.35
CA GLU A 222 -7.34 -1.01 12.76
C GLU A 222 -8.61 -0.24 12.37
N VAL A 223 -9.49 -0.83 11.56
CA VAL A 223 -10.73 -0.20 11.06
C VAL A 223 -11.98 -0.99 11.43
N GLY A 224 -13.14 -0.35 11.42
CA GLY A 224 -14.42 -1.02 11.67
C GLY A 224 -14.79 -2.01 10.57
N VAL A 225 -14.55 -1.66 9.31
CA VAL A 225 -14.78 -2.51 8.15
C VAL A 225 -13.60 -2.39 7.17
N PHE A 226 -13.12 -3.51 6.67
CA PHE A 226 -12.16 -3.58 5.58
C PHE A 226 -12.83 -4.19 4.33
N TRP A 227 -12.62 -3.57 3.19
CA TRP A 227 -13.08 -4.09 1.91
C TRP A 227 -11.91 -4.49 1.02
N LEU A 228 -11.98 -5.72 0.51
CA LEU A 228 -11.07 -6.22 -0.51
C LEU A 228 -11.77 -6.12 -1.87
N VAL A 229 -11.15 -5.48 -2.86
CA VAL A 229 -11.72 -5.42 -4.22
C VAL A 229 -11.56 -6.76 -4.93
N ALA A 230 -12.48 -7.12 -5.84
CA ALA A 230 -12.56 -8.46 -6.45
C ALA A 230 -11.27 -8.92 -7.13
N ASN A 231 -10.52 -8.01 -7.75
CA ASN A 231 -9.27 -8.35 -8.43
C ASN A 231 -8.15 -8.83 -7.49
N ALA A 232 -8.24 -8.57 -6.20
CA ALA A 232 -7.28 -9.10 -5.21
C ALA A 232 -7.28 -10.63 -5.21
N ILE A 233 -8.47 -11.27 -5.16
CA ILE A 233 -8.60 -12.74 -5.14
C ILE A 233 -8.15 -13.35 -6.48
N SER A 234 -8.47 -12.69 -7.61
CA SER A 234 -8.05 -13.21 -8.92
C SER A 234 -6.54 -13.13 -9.15
N ARG A 235 -5.87 -12.15 -8.54
CA ARG A 235 -4.40 -11.98 -8.59
C ARG A 235 -3.66 -12.87 -7.60
N ASP A 236 -4.20 -13.05 -6.41
CA ASP A 236 -3.65 -13.89 -5.34
C ASP A 236 -4.76 -14.72 -4.68
N PRO A 237 -5.11 -15.89 -5.23
CA PRO A 237 -6.15 -16.74 -4.66
C PRO A 237 -5.87 -17.17 -3.21
N SER A 238 -4.60 -17.18 -2.78
CA SER A 238 -4.23 -17.58 -1.43
C SER A 238 -4.60 -16.56 -0.35
N ILE A 239 -4.92 -15.30 -0.73
CA ILE A 239 -5.42 -14.27 0.20
C ILE A 239 -6.78 -14.68 0.83
N ALA A 240 -7.54 -15.55 0.15
CA ALA A 240 -8.84 -16.03 0.65
C ALA A 240 -8.74 -16.72 2.02
N ALA A 241 -7.62 -17.39 2.29
CA ALA A 241 -7.39 -18.04 3.58
C ALA A 241 -7.19 -17.02 4.72
N GLU A 242 -6.62 -15.87 4.42
CA GLU A 242 -6.38 -14.80 5.41
C GLU A 242 -7.67 -14.01 5.70
N ILE A 243 -8.55 -13.85 4.71
CA ILE A 243 -9.86 -13.20 4.90
C ILE A 243 -10.64 -13.87 6.03
N ALA A 244 -10.61 -15.20 6.09
CA ALA A 244 -11.33 -15.98 7.09
C ALA A 244 -10.86 -15.74 8.54
N ALA A 245 -9.71 -15.11 8.73
CA ALA A 245 -9.19 -14.75 10.06
C ALA A 245 -9.78 -13.42 10.60
N HIS A 246 -10.59 -12.71 9.80
CA HIS A 246 -11.12 -11.39 10.13
C HIS A 246 -12.64 -11.34 9.98
N ASP A 247 -13.35 -11.03 11.05
CA ASP A 247 -14.83 -10.94 11.04
C ASP A 247 -15.35 -9.66 10.34
N ASN A 248 -14.51 -8.65 10.20
CA ASN A 248 -14.85 -7.34 9.63
C ASN A 248 -14.38 -7.14 8.18
N VAL A 249 -13.86 -8.18 7.53
CA VAL A 249 -13.46 -8.13 6.13
C VAL A 249 -14.63 -8.50 5.22
N ARG A 250 -14.82 -7.71 4.18
CA ARG A 250 -15.80 -7.92 3.11
C ARG A 250 -15.09 -7.94 1.77
N VAL A 251 -15.65 -8.63 0.81
CA VAL A 251 -15.15 -8.68 -0.57
C VAL A 251 -16.19 -8.01 -1.47
N ALA A 252 -15.74 -7.05 -2.26
CA ALA A 252 -16.58 -6.41 -3.27
C ALA A 252 -16.73 -7.34 -4.49
N ASP A 253 -17.86 -7.27 -5.18
CA ASP A 253 -18.09 -7.94 -6.46
C ASP A 253 -17.34 -7.21 -7.58
N GLY A 254 -17.17 -5.90 -7.45
CA GLY A 254 -16.45 -5.04 -8.40
C GLY A 254 -14.94 -5.09 -8.24
N ALA A 255 -14.23 -4.92 -9.35
CA ALA A 255 -12.78 -4.75 -9.39
C ALA A 255 -12.39 -3.27 -9.43
N ASN A 256 -11.22 -2.93 -8.88
CA ASN A 256 -10.66 -1.58 -8.91
C ASN A 256 -11.68 -0.51 -8.46
N GLY A 257 -11.74 0.64 -9.14
CA GLY A 257 -12.63 1.75 -8.82
C GLY A 257 -14.11 1.38 -8.68
N THR A 258 -14.60 0.37 -9.41
CA THR A 258 -15.97 -0.14 -9.27
C THR A 258 -16.15 -0.84 -7.91
N GLY A 259 -15.19 -1.66 -7.47
CA GLY A 259 -15.20 -2.27 -6.14
C GLY A 259 -15.08 -1.24 -5.02
N VAL A 260 -14.28 -0.19 -5.23
CA VAL A 260 -14.18 0.93 -4.28
C VAL A 260 -15.53 1.65 -4.17
N TYR A 261 -16.21 1.90 -5.28
CA TYR A 261 -17.53 2.55 -5.27
C TYR A 261 -18.57 1.71 -4.53
N GLU A 262 -18.60 0.40 -4.77
CA GLU A 262 -19.45 -0.56 -4.06
C GLU A 262 -19.18 -0.52 -2.55
N ALA A 263 -17.91 -0.63 -2.15
CA ALA A 263 -17.48 -0.58 -0.76
C ALA A 263 -17.93 0.71 -0.05
N VAL A 264 -17.72 1.86 -0.69
CA VAL A 264 -18.10 3.17 -0.16
C VAL A 264 -19.62 3.27 0.00
N VAL A 265 -20.39 2.94 -1.03
CA VAL A 265 -21.84 3.04 -0.97
C VAL A 265 -22.42 2.09 0.08
N ALA A 266 -21.99 0.83 0.09
CA ALA A 266 -22.46 -0.15 1.06
C ALA A 266 -22.15 0.27 2.51
N THR A 267 -20.96 0.85 2.74
CA THR A 267 -20.56 1.26 4.09
C THR A 267 -21.30 2.53 4.53
N LEU A 268 -21.46 3.53 3.66
CA LEU A 268 -22.20 4.76 3.96
C LEU A 268 -23.71 4.52 4.20
N MET A 269 -24.30 3.48 3.58
CA MET A 269 -25.70 3.14 3.78
C MET A 269 -25.98 2.40 5.10
N THR A 270 -24.97 1.83 5.73
CA THR A 270 -25.10 1.04 6.96
C THR A 270 -24.61 1.77 8.22
N GLY A 271 -23.93 2.88 8.09
CA GLY A 271 -23.42 3.76 9.16
C GLY A 271 -24.35 4.90 9.45
#